data_e410d53db0bccc9577ab8b470fca9bd2
#
_entry.id   e410d53db0bccc9577ab8b470fca9bd2
#
_cell.length_a   1.000
_cell.length_b   1.000
_cell.length_c   1.000
_cell.angle_alpha   90.00
_cell.angle_beta   90.00
_cell.angle_gamma   90.00
#
_symmetry.space_group_name_H-M   'P 1'
#
loop_
_entity.id
_entity.type
_entity.pdbx_description
1 polymer ?
#
loop_
_entity_poly.entity_id
_entity_poly.type
_entity_poly.pdbx_seq_one_letter_code
_entity_poly.pdbx_strand_id
1 'polypeptide(L)'
;IGPYVIDNTIVTRHLAINNTLSEGFSNVSAMSPGVMGTTGIETYDVISTMSDKIGADFVIIVDALATNSIKRINKTIQITDTGIKPGSGVGNKRKEISYDTINKPVIAIGIPTVVDATTITVDTIQMVLKYLNLAMNKGTSKANNITMEPVKEDLTNSHPSNDTNVAFFGNFGNLSETEQRTLVEEVLTPQGYNLMVTPKEID
;
A
#
# COMPACT_ATOMS: atom_id res chain seq x y z
N ILE A 1 4.85 11.24 2.12
CA ILE A 1 3.43 11.51 2.47
C ILE A 1 3.33 12.15 3.84
N GLY A 2 3.85 11.53 4.91
CA GLY A 2 3.74 12.07 6.27
C GLY A 2 4.19 13.53 6.40
N PRO A 3 5.45 13.87 6.07
CA PRO A 3 5.92 15.27 6.12
C PRO A 3 5.05 16.23 5.31
N TYR A 4 4.65 15.85 4.09
CA TYR A 4 3.79 16.68 3.25
C TYR A 4 2.43 16.99 3.90
N VAL A 5 1.81 15.99 4.55
CA VAL A 5 0.55 16.19 5.28
C VAL A 5 0.76 17.14 6.45
N ILE A 6 1.87 16.99 7.20
CA ILE A 6 2.19 17.88 8.32
C ILE A 6 2.36 19.33 7.84
N ASP A 7 3.11 19.54 6.77
CA ASP A 7 3.36 20.87 6.21
C ASP A 7 2.07 21.57 5.72
N ASN A 8 1.05 20.78 5.40
CA ASN A 8 -0.27 21.28 4.97
C ASN A 8 -1.35 21.20 6.06
N THR A 9 -0.98 20.87 7.30
CA THR A 9 -1.90 20.81 8.44
C THR A 9 -1.84 22.09 9.26
N ILE A 10 -3.00 22.68 9.52
CA ILE A 10 -3.10 23.85 10.40
C ILE A 10 -3.01 23.37 11.85
N VAL A 11 -1.88 23.69 12.52
CA VAL A 11 -1.67 23.42 13.93
C VAL A 11 -2.10 24.62 14.78
N THR A 12 -2.83 24.39 15.85
CA THR A 12 -3.48 25.43 16.66
C THR A 12 -3.15 25.35 18.14
N ARG A 13 -2.48 24.28 18.60
CA ARG A 13 -2.21 24.07 20.03
C ARG A 13 -1.46 25.26 20.67
N HIS A 14 -0.51 25.87 19.97
CA HIS A 14 0.23 27.01 20.47
C HIS A 14 -0.67 28.24 20.70
N LEU A 15 -1.74 28.39 19.90
CA LEU A 15 -2.72 29.46 20.07
C LEU A 15 -3.62 29.17 21.31
N ALA A 16 -3.99 27.92 21.52
CA ALA A 16 -4.77 27.52 22.69
C ALA A 16 -3.99 27.75 24.00
N ILE A 17 -2.68 27.44 24.03
CA ILE A 17 -1.82 27.69 25.19
C ILE A 17 -1.74 29.17 25.53
N ASN A 18 -1.77 30.02 24.51
CA ASN A 18 -1.71 31.47 24.67
C ASN A 18 -3.09 32.14 24.83
N ASN A 19 -4.18 31.38 24.93
CA ASN A 19 -5.56 31.84 24.96
C ASN A 19 -5.94 32.74 23.77
N THR A 20 -5.35 32.52 22.60
CA THR A 20 -5.63 33.24 21.35
C THR A 20 -6.36 32.43 20.30
N LEU A 21 -6.74 31.19 20.63
CA LEU A 21 -7.50 30.34 19.73
C LEU A 21 -8.94 30.86 19.60
N SER A 22 -9.35 31.11 18.36
CA SER A 22 -10.71 31.59 18.09
C SER A 22 -11.75 30.47 18.32
N GLU A 23 -12.96 30.89 18.66
CA GLU A 23 -14.09 30.00 18.81
C GLU A 23 -14.36 29.19 17.54
N GLY A 24 -14.69 27.91 17.68
CA GLY A 24 -14.94 27.01 16.57
C GLY A 24 -13.71 26.25 16.06
N PHE A 25 -12.50 26.56 16.54
CA PHE A 25 -11.30 25.80 16.23
C PHE A 25 -10.95 24.78 17.30
N SER A 26 -10.54 23.59 16.86
CA SER A 26 -10.03 22.55 17.76
C SER A 26 -8.54 22.75 18.05
N ASN A 27 -8.10 22.22 19.18
CA ASN A 27 -6.69 22.21 19.58
C ASN A 27 -5.94 21.09 18.82
N VAL A 28 -5.15 21.45 17.82
CA VAL A 28 -4.46 20.52 16.91
C VAL A 28 -2.95 20.61 17.08
N SER A 29 -2.33 19.45 17.23
CA SER A 29 -0.88 19.27 17.16
C SER A 29 -0.56 18.30 16.02
N ALA A 30 0.54 18.51 15.32
CA ALA A 30 1.01 17.61 14.28
C ALA A 30 2.52 17.39 14.41
N MET A 31 2.98 16.18 14.11
CA MET A 31 4.40 15.86 14.13
C MET A 31 4.72 14.71 13.17
N SER A 32 5.92 14.73 12.62
CA SER A 32 6.51 13.57 11.93
C SER A 32 7.51 12.90 12.87
N PRO A 33 7.19 11.70 13.40
CA PRO A 33 8.06 11.04 14.40
C PRO A 33 9.37 10.52 13.80
N GLY A 34 9.48 10.52 12.47
CA GLY A 34 10.59 9.90 11.76
C GLY A 34 10.49 8.37 11.74
N VAL A 35 11.50 7.73 11.19
CA VAL A 35 11.60 6.27 11.13
C VAL A 35 12.64 5.77 12.11
N MET A 36 12.40 4.61 12.71
CA MET A 36 13.30 4.01 13.72
C MET A 36 14.73 3.84 13.20
N GLY A 37 14.91 3.53 11.92
CA GLY A 37 16.24 3.41 11.33
C GLY A 37 17.07 4.70 11.37
N THR A 38 16.42 5.85 11.44
CA THR A 38 17.08 7.17 11.54
C THR A 38 17.14 7.67 12.97
N THR A 39 16.07 7.50 13.74
CA THR A 39 15.92 8.06 15.09
C THR A 39 16.43 7.13 16.20
N GLY A 40 16.46 5.82 15.95
CA GLY A 40 16.67 4.79 16.96
C GLY A 40 15.50 4.62 17.94
N ILE A 41 14.37 5.31 17.72
CA ILE A 41 13.22 5.33 18.62
C ILE A 41 12.03 4.66 17.93
N GLU A 42 11.33 3.82 18.68
CA GLU A 42 10.10 3.19 18.19
C GLU A 42 9.00 4.24 17.99
N THR A 43 8.37 4.24 16.82
CA THR A 43 7.30 5.19 16.48
C THR A 43 6.16 5.16 17.50
N TYR A 44 5.82 3.96 17.99
CA TYR A 44 4.86 3.79 19.06
C TYR A 44 5.22 4.59 20.33
N ASP A 45 6.48 4.51 20.77
CA ASP A 45 6.91 5.18 22.00
C ASP A 45 6.81 6.71 21.87
N VAL A 46 7.13 7.24 20.69
CA VAL A 46 6.96 8.67 20.40
C VAL A 46 5.49 9.06 20.43
N ILE A 47 4.62 8.33 19.72
CA ILE A 47 3.20 8.68 19.59
C ILE A 47 2.48 8.53 20.92
N SER A 48 2.67 7.42 21.64
CA SER A 48 2.03 7.20 22.95
C SER A 48 2.43 8.27 23.94
N THR A 49 3.73 8.51 24.10
CA THR A 49 4.25 9.51 25.06
C THR A 49 3.75 10.92 24.71
N MET A 50 3.83 11.30 23.44
CA MET A 50 3.42 12.65 23.04
C MET A 50 1.92 12.86 23.16
N SER A 51 1.10 11.88 22.73
CA SER A 51 -0.35 11.97 22.84
C SER A 51 -0.83 12.09 24.30
N ASP A 52 -0.17 11.40 25.24
CA ASP A 52 -0.43 11.51 26.67
C ASP A 52 0.01 12.86 27.21
N LYS A 53 1.24 13.28 26.87
CA LYS A 53 1.81 14.56 27.36
C LYS A 53 1.01 15.76 26.94
N ILE A 54 0.43 15.75 25.74
CA ILE A 54 -0.38 16.87 25.24
C ILE A 54 -1.86 16.73 25.60
N GLY A 55 -2.29 15.61 26.18
CA GLY A 55 -3.69 15.35 26.52
C GLY A 55 -4.55 15.25 25.26
N ALA A 56 -4.11 14.51 24.24
CA ALA A 56 -4.88 14.34 23.01
C ALA A 56 -6.14 13.48 23.26
N ASP A 57 -7.28 13.91 22.73
CA ASP A 57 -8.53 13.18 22.80
C ASP A 57 -8.55 12.00 21.80
N PHE A 58 -7.90 12.15 20.66
CA PHE A 58 -7.73 11.09 19.64
C PHE A 58 -6.47 11.35 18.80
N VAL A 59 -6.04 10.34 18.05
CA VAL A 59 -4.84 10.40 17.21
C VAL A 59 -5.20 10.04 15.78
N ILE A 60 -4.79 10.87 14.82
CA ILE A 60 -4.83 10.55 13.39
C ILE A 60 -3.42 10.18 12.95
N ILE A 61 -3.27 9.02 12.33
CA ILE A 61 -1.99 8.53 11.81
C ILE A 61 -2.08 8.47 10.30
N VAL A 62 -1.11 9.08 9.61
CA VAL A 62 -1.00 9.01 8.15
C VAL A 62 0.29 8.28 7.80
N ASP A 63 0.19 7.16 7.08
CA ASP A 63 1.35 6.33 6.74
C ASP A 63 1.30 5.84 5.29
N ALA A 64 2.47 5.52 4.78
CA ALA A 64 2.65 4.87 3.49
C ALA A 64 2.50 3.35 3.65
N LEU A 65 1.66 2.72 2.84
CA LEU A 65 1.39 1.29 2.92
C LEU A 65 2.05 0.52 1.77
N ALA A 66 2.38 -0.74 2.03
CA ALA A 66 2.58 -1.72 0.98
C ALA A 66 1.23 -2.22 0.44
N THR A 67 1.18 -2.56 -0.85
CA THR A 67 -0.02 -3.13 -1.47
C THR A 67 0.27 -4.46 -2.15
N ASN A 68 -0.72 -5.34 -2.13
CA ASN A 68 -0.72 -6.63 -2.83
C ASN A 68 -1.38 -6.52 -4.22
N SER A 69 -1.44 -5.32 -4.81
CA SER A 69 -1.95 -5.12 -6.18
C SER A 69 -1.42 -3.82 -6.78
N ILE A 70 -0.88 -3.90 -7.99
CA ILE A 70 -0.43 -2.74 -8.77
C ILE A 70 -1.57 -1.74 -9.00
N LYS A 71 -2.81 -2.22 -9.12
CA LYS A 71 -3.98 -1.37 -9.39
C LYS A 71 -4.30 -0.40 -8.27
N ARG A 72 -3.84 -0.68 -7.03
CA ARG A 72 -4.13 0.13 -5.84
C ARG A 72 -3.07 1.17 -5.55
N ILE A 73 -1.87 0.99 -6.09
CA ILE A 73 -0.72 1.88 -5.82
C ILE A 73 -1.05 3.31 -6.26
N ASN A 74 -0.87 4.28 -5.38
CA ASN A 74 -1.18 5.72 -5.57
C ASN A 74 -2.62 6.04 -6.03
N LYS A 75 -3.55 5.09 -5.95
CA LYS A 75 -4.93 5.26 -6.43
C LYS A 75 -5.99 5.06 -5.36
N THR A 76 -5.60 4.57 -4.19
CA THR A 76 -6.55 4.29 -3.11
C THR A 76 -6.07 4.91 -1.81
N ILE A 77 -7.02 5.30 -0.96
CA ILE A 77 -6.78 5.70 0.42
C ILE A 77 -7.55 4.70 1.28
N GLN A 78 -6.87 4.15 2.28
CA GLN A 78 -7.46 3.24 3.27
C GLN A 78 -7.62 3.98 4.58
N ILE A 79 -8.82 3.96 5.14
CA ILE A 79 -9.12 4.59 6.43
C ILE A 79 -9.68 3.51 7.36
N THR A 80 -9.14 3.42 8.57
CA THR A 80 -9.60 2.47 9.59
C THR A 80 -9.49 3.07 10.98
N ASP A 81 -10.32 2.62 11.89
CA ASP A 81 -10.29 2.91 13.33
C ASP A 81 -9.67 1.78 14.17
N THR A 82 -9.26 0.69 13.54
CA THR A 82 -8.65 -0.46 14.22
C THR A 82 -7.19 -0.27 14.57
N GLY A 83 -6.58 0.83 14.13
CA GLY A 83 -5.15 1.12 14.35
C GLY A 83 -4.25 0.69 13.19
N ILE A 84 -2.95 0.78 13.41
CA ILE A 84 -1.92 0.48 12.40
C ILE A 84 -0.70 -0.17 13.04
N LYS A 85 -0.03 -1.03 12.26
CA LYS A 85 1.30 -1.59 12.58
C LYS A 85 2.32 -1.00 11.60
N PRO A 86 3.03 0.07 11.95
CA PRO A 86 3.97 0.73 11.04
C PRO A 86 5.01 -0.24 10.49
N GLY A 87 5.22 -0.25 9.18
CA GLY A 87 6.20 -1.10 8.53
C GLY A 87 5.86 -2.60 8.45
N SER A 88 4.67 -3.04 8.86
CA SER A 88 4.28 -4.46 8.78
C SER A 88 4.23 -4.97 7.33
N GLY A 89 3.84 -4.11 6.39
CA GLY A 89 3.78 -4.44 4.96
C GLY A 89 5.14 -4.72 4.31
N VAL A 90 6.24 -4.38 4.99
CA VAL A 90 7.61 -4.66 4.55
C VAL A 90 8.35 -5.63 5.50
N GLY A 91 7.59 -6.42 6.25
CA GLY A 91 8.12 -7.46 7.13
C GLY A 91 8.68 -6.98 8.47
N ASN A 92 8.56 -5.70 8.80
CA ASN A 92 9.02 -5.17 10.08
C ASN A 92 8.01 -5.48 11.20
N LYS A 93 8.48 -6.13 12.26
CA LYS A 93 7.69 -6.35 13.48
C LYS A 93 7.79 -5.11 14.36
N ARG A 94 6.82 -4.22 14.26
CA ARG A 94 6.69 -3.00 15.06
C ARG A 94 5.51 -3.11 16.01
N LYS A 95 5.54 -2.32 17.07
CA LYS A 95 4.40 -2.20 17.97
C LYS A 95 3.22 -1.59 17.24
N GLU A 96 2.05 -2.17 17.50
CA GLU A 96 0.78 -1.65 17.00
C GLU A 96 0.42 -0.34 17.70
N ILE A 97 -0.18 0.57 16.95
CA ILE A 97 -0.76 1.80 17.46
C ILE A 97 -2.27 1.69 17.23
N SER A 98 -2.99 1.41 18.28
CA SER A 98 -4.44 1.20 18.28
C SER A 98 -5.04 1.71 19.58
N TYR A 99 -6.37 1.69 19.69
CA TYR A 99 -7.04 2.03 20.95
C TYR A 99 -6.51 1.19 22.12
N ASP A 100 -6.33 -0.11 21.92
CA ASP A 100 -5.91 -1.04 22.97
C ASP A 100 -4.48 -0.76 23.47
N THR A 101 -3.64 -0.14 22.65
CA THR A 101 -2.23 0.09 23.01
C THR A 101 -1.94 1.48 23.55
N ILE A 102 -2.69 2.50 23.14
CA ILE A 102 -2.48 3.90 23.59
C ILE A 102 -3.66 4.46 24.38
N ASN A 103 -4.73 3.68 24.57
CA ASN A 103 -5.94 4.06 25.30
C ASN A 103 -6.58 5.36 24.82
N LYS A 104 -6.52 5.59 23.52
CA LYS A 104 -7.14 6.72 22.82
C LYS A 104 -7.66 6.25 21.46
N PRO A 105 -8.78 6.83 20.96
CA PRO A 105 -9.23 6.55 19.61
C PRO A 105 -8.13 6.84 18.59
N VAL A 106 -7.91 5.89 17.66
CA VAL A 106 -6.92 6.01 16.59
C VAL A 106 -7.66 5.93 15.25
N ILE A 107 -7.41 6.89 14.38
CA ILE A 107 -7.82 6.84 12.98
C ILE A 107 -6.55 6.71 12.14
N ALA A 108 -6.39 5.59 11.47
CA ALA A 108 -5.28 5.37 10.57
C ALA A 108 -5.69 5.62 9.11
N ILE A 109 -4.93 6.45 8.42
CA ILE A 109 -5.09 6.77 7.00
C ILE A 109 -3.85 6.26 6.28
N GLY A 110 -4.04 5.26 5.44
CA GLY A 110 -2.97 4.61 4.71
C GLY A 110 -3.06 4.84 3.21
N ILE A 111 -1.93 5.14 2.60
CA ILE A 111 -1.83 5.32 1.14
C ILE A 111 -0.85 4.29 0.60
N PRO A 112 -1.30 3.36 -0.27
CA PRO A 112 -0.43 2.39 -0.91
C PRO A 112 0.57 3.08 -1.83
N THR A 113 1.85 3.05 -1.47
CA THR A 113 2.93 3.71 -2.21
C THR A 113 4.02 2.77 -2.67
N VAL A 114 4.06 1.57 -2.10
CA VAL A 114 5.04 0.55 -2.45
C VAL A 114 4.35 -0.79 -2.75
N VAL A 115 4.97 -1.55 -3.62
CA VAL A 115 4.54 -2.91 -4.01
C VAL A 115 5.76 -3.81 -4.09
N ASP A 116 5.63 -5.06 -3.66
CA ASP A 116 6.70 -6.04 -3.77
C ASP A 116 6.85 -6.57 -5.22
N ALA A 117 8.06 -7.04 -5.55
CA ALA A 117 8.37 -7.56 -6.88
C ALA A 117 7.54 -8.81 -7.23
N THR A 118 7.20 -9.63 -6.25
CA THR A 118 6.32 -10.81 -6.43
C THR A 118 4.94 -10.37 -6.91
N THR A 119 4.35 -9.37 -6.27
CA THR A 119 3.07 -8.79 -6.68
C THR A 119 3.13 -8.25 -8.10
N ILE A 120 4.17 -7.48 -8.45
CA ILE A 120 4.34 -6.94 -9.80
C ILE A 120 4.39 -8.09 -10.82
N THR A 121 5.17 -9.12 -10.54
CA THR A 121 5.35 -10.26 -11.43
C THR A 121 4.04 -11.01 -11.65
N VAL A 122 3.35 -11.38 -10.58
CA VAL A 122 2.08 -12.12 -10.66
C VAL A 122 1.00 -11.28 -11.34
N ASP A 123 0.79 -10.03 -10.93
CA ASP A 123 -0.18 -9.13 -11.55
C ASP A 123 0.12 -8.96 -13.05
N THR A 124 1.39 -8.84 -13.44
CA THR A 124 1.79 -8.72 -14.85
C THR A 124 1.44 -9.98 -15.64
N ILE A 125 1.76 -11.17 -15.11
CA ILE A 125 1.39 -12.44 -15.74
C ILE A 125 -0.13 -12.53 -15.93
N GLN A 126 -0.90 -12.22 -14.89
CA GLN A 126 -2.36 -12.23 -14.97
C GLN A 126 -2.91 -11.23 -16.00
N MET A 127 -2.32 -10.07 -16.12
CA MET A 127 -2.70 -9.08 -17.13
C MET A 127 -2.38 -9.57 -18.54
N VAL A 128 -1.22 -10.20 -18.77
CA VAL A 128 -0.85 -10.81 -20.04
C VAL A 128 -1.83 -11.92 -20.42
N LEU A 129 -2.19 -12.80 -19.48
CA LEU A 129 -3.17 -13.87 -19.73
C LEU A 129 -4.55 -13.31 -20.14
N LYS A 130 -5.02 -12.27 -19.46
CA LYS A 130 -6.27 -11.59 -19.79
C LYS A 130 -6.23 -10.99 -21.20
N TYR A 131 -5.12 -10.35 -21.53
CA TYR A 131 -4.90 -9.80 -22.87
C TYR A 131 -4.94 -10.88 -23.95
N LEU A 132 -4.21 -11.95 -23.77
CA LEU A 132 -4.14 -13.07 -24.72
C LEU A 132 -5.51 -13.74 -24.91
N ASN A 133 -6.26 -13.94 -23.83
CA ASN A 133 -7.62 -14.48 -23.89
C ASN A 133 -8.55 -13.58 -24.71
N LEU A 134 -8.49 -12.28 -24.53
CA LEU A 134 -9.29 -11.33 -25.33
C LEU A 134 -8.88 -11.35 -26.80
N ALA A 135 -7.58 -11.39 -27.09
CA ALA A 135 -7.08 -11.45 -28.47
C ALA A 135 -7.54 -12.74 -29.20
N MET A 136 -7.58 -13.87 -28.50
CA MET A 136 -8.06 -15.14 -29.04
C MET A 136 -9.58 -15.12 -29.30
N ASN A 137 -10.37 -14.59 -28.37
CA ASN A 137 -11.83 -14.57 -28.46
C ASN A 137 -12.35 -13.59 -29.52
N LYS A 138 -11.56 -12.58 -29.93
CA LYS A 138 -11.95 -11.63 -31.01
C LYS A 138 -11.78 -12.17 -32.43
N GLY A 139 -11.40 -13.44 -32.59
CA GLY A 139 -11.28 -14.04 -33.92
C GLY A 139 -10.17 -13.42 -34.79
N THR A 140 -9.28 -12.67 -34.24
CA THR A 140 -8.04 -12.25 -34.89
C THR A 140 -7.09 -13.46 -34.97
N SER A 141 -7.58 -14.53 -35.59
CA SER A 141 -6.86 -15.76 -35.85
C SER A 141 -5.82 -15.56 -36.94
N LYS A 142 -4.83 -14.76 -36.65
CA LYS A 142 -3.51 -14.88 -37.25
C LYS A 142 -2.53 -15.03 -36.11
N ALA A 143 -2.38 -16.28 -35.67
CA ALA A 143 -1.44 -16.71 -34.66
C ALA A 143 0.02 -16.31 -34.87
N ASN A 144 0.31 -15.55 -35.92
CA ASN A 144 1.64 -15.10 -36.29
C ASN A 144 1.86 -13.59 -36.21
N ASN A 145 0.85 -12.79 -35.90
CA ASN A 145 0.99 -11.34 -35.70
C ASN A 145 0.29 -10.91 -34.43
N ILE A 146 0.96 -11.03 -33.29
CA ILE A 146 0.60 -10.30 -32.08
C ILE A 146 0.93 -8.83 -32.39
N THR A 147 -0.03 -8.10 -32.91
CA THR A 147 0.07 -6.65 -33.01
C THR A 147 -0.03 -6.11 -31.59
N MET A 148 1.05 -5.51 -31.09
CA MET A 148 1.11 -4.82 -29.81
C MET A 148 0.36 -3.48 -29.86
N GLU A 149 -0.88 -3.48 -30.33
CA GLU A 149 -1.73 -2.32 -30.14
C GLU A 149 -2.22 -2.27 -28.71
N PRO A 150 -2.16 -1.12 -28.04
CA PRO A 150 -2.67 -0.99 -26.68
C PRO A 150 -4.13 -1.42 -26.63
N VAL A 151 -4.43 -2.40 -25.77
CA VAL A 151 -5.82 -2.81 -25.54
C VAL A 151 -6.54 -1.65 -24.87
N LYS A 152 -7.44 -1.02 -25.58
CA LYS A 152 -8.31 0.06 -25.07
C LYS A 152 -9.47 -0.48 -24.21
N GLU A 153 -9.60 -1.79 -24.07
CA GLU A 153 -10.68 -2.43 -23.33
C GLU A 153 -10.31 -2.65 -21.89
N ASP A 154 -11.30 -2.55 -21.02
CA ASP A 154 -11.15 -2.84 -19.59
C ASP A 154 -10.89 -4.34 -19.39
N LEU A 155 -9.66 -4.68 -19.04
CA LEU A 155 -9.22 -6.05 -18.71
C LEU A 155 -9.77 -6.54 -17.37
N THR A 156 -10.47 -5.69 -16.61
CA THR A 156 -10.92 -6.00 -15.24
C THR A 156 -11.89 -7.16 -15.22
N ASN A 157 -12.78 -7.26 -16.21
CA ASN A 157 -13.83 -8.27 -16.31
C ASN A 157 -13.43 -9.48 -17.19
N SER A 158 -12.21 -9.52 -17.71
CA SER A 158 -11.72 -10.66 -18.48
C SER A 158 -11.18 -11.73 -17.54
N HIS A 159 -11.75 -12.93 -17.65
CA HIS A 159 -11.27 -14.13 -16.95
C HIS A 159 -10.73 -15.11 -17.98
N PRO A 160 -9.41 -15.34 -18.06
CA PRO A 160 -8.84 -16.31 -18.96
C PRO A 160 -9.40 -17.72 -18.67
N SER A 161 -9.69 -18.50 -19.71
CA SER A 161 -10.03 -19.90 -19.51
C SER A 161 -8.80 -20.69 -19.06
N ASN A 162 -9.02 -21.81 -18.35
CA ASN A 162 -7.91 -22.67 -17.93
C ASN A 162 -7.11 -23.16 -19.14
N ASP A 163 -7.78 -23.46 -20.24
CA ASP A 163 -7.12 -23.90 -21.48
C ASP A 163 -6.20 -22.82 -22.05
N THR A 164 -6.60 -21.55 -21.99
CA THR A 164 -5.75 -20.42 -22.39
C THR A 164 -4.52 -20.32 -21.49
N ASN A 165 -4.71 -20.42 -20.18
CA ASN A 165 -3.62 -20.35 -19.22
C ASN A 165 -2.58 -21.44 -19.46
N VAL A 166 -3.04 -22.69 -19.66
CA VAL A 166 -2.18 -23.85 -19.93
C VAL A 166 -1.48 -23.75 -21.28
N ALA A 167 -2.19 -23.26 -22.30
CA ALA A 167 -1.62 -23.12 -23.65
C ALA A 167 -0.43 -22.14 -23.68
N PHE A 168 -0.47 -21.08 -22.90
CA PHE A 168 0.60 -20.07 -22.89
C PHE A 168 1.66 -20.29 -21.81
N PHE A 169 1.30 -20.84 -20.66
CA PHE A 169 2.20 -20.96 -19.50
C PHE A 169 2.40 -22.39 -19.02
N GLY A 170 1.87 -23.39 -19.75
CA GLY A 170 2.02 -24.79 -19.41
C GLY A 170 1.55 -25.08 -17.99
N ASN A 171 2.33 -25.84 -17.22
CA ASN A 171 1.99 -26.21 -15.85
C ASN A 171 1.83 -24.99 -14.90
N PHE A 172 2.52 -23.90 -15.15
CA PHE A 172 2.36 -22.68 -14.38
C PHE A 172 0.95 -22.08 -14.52
N GLY A 173 0.35 -22.17 -15.70
CA GLY A 173 -1.01 -21.73 -15.97
C GLY A 173 -2.11 -22.53 -15.25
N ASN A 174 -1.80 -23.74 -14.79
CA ASN A 174 -2.70 -24.56 -13.97
C ASN A 174 -2.69 -24.20 -12.49
N LEU A 175 -1.67 -23.45 -12.02
CA LEU A 175 -1.56 -23.06 -10.63
C LEU A 175 -2.60 -22.01 -10.28
N SER A 176 -3.15 -22.10 -9.08
CA SER A 176 -3.94 -21.01 -8.49
C SER A 176 -3.09 -19.77 -8.31
N GLU A 177 -3.72 -18.61 -8.19
CA GLU A 177 -3.01 -17.33 -7.97
C GLU A 177 -2.10 -17.39 -6.73
N THR A 178 -2.54 -18.07 -5.68
CA THR A 178 -1.75 -18.27 -4.45
C THR A 178 -0.50 -19.11 -4.72
N GLU A 179 -0.64 -20.21 -5.46
CA GLU A 179 0.49 -21.07 -5.81
C GLU A 179 1.47 -20.38 -6.76
N GLN A 180 0.97 -19.61 -7.74
CA GLN A 180 1.79 -18.77 -8.61
C GLN A 180 2.61 -17.77 -7.80
N ARG A 181 1.96 -17.12 -6.82
CA ARG A 181 2.60 -16.17 -5.92
C ARG A 181 3.71 -16.83 -5.11
N THR A 182 3.42 -17.98 -4.50
CA THR A 182 4.40 -18.73 -3.70
C THR A 182 5.61 -19.14 -4.57
N LEU A 183 5.36 -19.66 -5.77
CA LEU A 183 6.44 -20.06 -6.67
C LEU A 183 7.30 -18.86 -7.09
N VAL A 184 6.70 -17.72 -7.43
CA VAL A 184 7.43 -16.51 -7.79
C VAL A 184 8.24 -16.00 -6.59
N GLU A 185 7.68 -16.05 -5.38
CA GLU A 185 8.37 -15.67 -4.16
C GLU A 185 9.57 -16.58 -3.89
N GLU A 186 9.43 -17.90 -4.03
CA GLU A 186 10.52 -18.86 -3.88
C GLU A 186 11.66 -18.64 -4.88
N VAL A 187 11.35 -18.20 -6.10
CA VAL A 187 12.36 -17.88 -7.13
C VAL A 187 13.06 -16.56 -6.82
N LEU A 188 12.35 -15.57 -6.30
CA LEU A 188 12.93 -14.24 -6.01
C LEU A 188 13.68 -14.20 -4.68
N THR A 189 13.22 -14.91 -3.65
CA THR A 189 13.77 -14.87 -2.29
C THR A 189 15.23 -15.36 -2.20
N PRO A 190 15.68 -16.45 -2.87
CA PRO A 190 17.07 -16.88 -2.83
C PRO A 190 18.05 -15.86 -3.36
N GLN A 191 17.60 -14.93 -4.17
CA GLN A 191 18.42 -13.81 -4.66
C GLN A 191 18.60 -12.71 -3.61
N GLY A 192 18.04 -12.87 -2.40
CA GLY A 192 18.15 -11.94 -1.28
C GLY A 192 17.32 -10.67 -1.44
N TYR A 193 16.38 -10.64 -2.37
CA TYR A 193 15.67 -9.41 -2.70
C TYR A 193 14.20 -9.44 -2.28
N ASN A 194 13.94 -8.92 -1.09
CA ASN A 194 12.63 -8.34 -0.78
C ASN A 194 12.52 -7.00 -1.51
N LEU A 195 12.48 -7.06 -2.85
CA LEU A 195 12.44 -5.86 -3.69
C LEU A 195 11.09 -5.18 -3.52
N MET A 196 11.12 -4.02 -2.88
CA MET A 196 9.99 -3.11 -2.82
C MET A 196 10.19 -2.02 -3.88
N VAL A 197 9.16 -1.82 -4.70
CA VAL A 197 9.17 -0.86 -5.80
C VAL A 197 8.18 0.26 -5.51
N THR A 198 8.60 1.49 -5.75
CA THR A 198 7.75 2.68 -5.68
C THR A 198 7.67 3.36 -7.05
N PRO A 199 6.51 3.86 -7.48
CA PRO A 199 6.41 4.64 -8.70
C PRO A 199 7.23 5.93 -8.64
N LYS A 200 7.69 6.40 -9.80
CA LYS A 200 8.48 7.64 -9.89
C LYS A 200 7.71 8.92 -9.51
N GLU A 201 6.38 8.85 -9.51
CA GLU A 201 5.49 9.99 -9.30
C GLU A 201 5.21 10.26 -7.80
N ILE A 202 5.98 9.68 -6.88
CA ILE A 202 5.81 9.87 -5.42
C ILE A 202 6.75 10.99 -4.89
N ASP A 203 7.62 11.50 -5.68
CA ASP A 203 8.55 12.58 -5.29
C ASP A 203 7.86 13.95 -5.21
#